data_e508467414c76d566a07fd115f59db6d
#
_entry.id   e508467414c76d566a07fd115f59db6d
#
_cell.length_a   1.000
_cell.length_b   1.000
_cell.length_c   1.000
_cell.angle_alpha   90.00
_cell.angle_beta   90.00
_cell.angle_gamma   90.00
#
_symmetry.space_group_name_H-M   'P 1'
#
loop_
_entity.id
_entity.type
_entity.pdbx_description
1 polymer ?
#
loop_
_entity_poly.entity_id
_entity_poly.type
_entity_poly.pdbx_seq_one_letter_code
_entity_poly.pdbx_strand_id
1 'polypeptide(L)'
;MYYTSIGLIIYVLAIAFILGAVFGSFIDCTAWRIVNNEKVLGGRSHCDVCNHRLGIRDLIPIVSYISSGGKCRYCGAKISPESTWAEIILGLVFAAAVFKFDISFVALRTMGLAVILMGLSLVDLKTYIIPDRFHVAGILWWLITLPLITYTKGVGIMSFLSQDFYPVPGFESPGEFVGLSFYSYMLRDFMMGFVSGLSVALFMMIVSLVFDRISGKESLGGGDIKLLFMTGLYMSTFVAVFNLILSCIVGLIFVFCLKKEKIPFGPAISVASLVSVMAGSEFIAWYTSLLV
;
A
#
# COMPACT_ATOMS: atom_id res chain seq x y z
N MET A 1 -13.95 0.68 -16.08
CA MET A 1 -15.22 0.76 -15.32
C MET A 1 -16.39 0.52 -16.24
N TYR A 2 -17.12 -0.60 -16.09
CA TYR A 2 -18.27 -0.99 -16.92
C TYR A 2 -19.63 -0.46 -16.36
N TYR A 3 -19.59 0.61 -15.56
CA TYR A 3 -20.82 1.14 -14.98
C TYR A 3 -21.57 1.98 -15.99
N THR A 4 -22.83 1.63 -16.21
CA THR A 4 -23.72 2.24 -17.20
C THR A 4 -24.26 3.61 -16.78
N SER A 5 -24.08 4.03 -15.51
CA SER A 5 -24.54 5.33 -15.02
C SER A 5 -23.50 6.03 -14.14
N ILE A 6 -23.37 7.35 -14.31
CA ILE A 6 -22.50 8.20 -13.49
C ILE A 6 -22.86 8.11 -12.00
N GLY A 7 -24.16 7.98 -11.68
CA GLY A 7 -24.62 7.85 -10.29
C GLY A 7 -24.07 6.60 -9.60
N LEU A 8 -24.00 5.46 -10.32
CA LEU A 8 -23.42 4.23 -9.77
C LEU A 8 -21.91 4.35 -9.53
N ILE A 9 -21.20 5.04 -10.42
CA ILE A 9 -19.77 5.33 -10.25
C ILE A 9 -19.54 6.12 -8.96
N ILE A 10 -20.26 7.24 -8.79
CA ILE A 10 -20.15 8.08 -7.60
C ILE A 10 -20.47 7.29 -6.33
N TYR A 11 -21.53 6.45 -6.35
CA TYR A 11 -21.93 5.63 -5.23
C TYR A 11 -20.82 4.63 -4.80
N VAL A 12 -20.23 3.93 -5.77
CA VAL A 12 -19.16 2.95 -5.51
C VAL A 12 -17.90 3.64 -4.98
N LEU A 13 -17.52 4.78 -5.58
CA LEU A 13 -16.36 5.56 -5.11
C LEU A 13 -16.59 6.14 -3.71
N ALA A 14 -17.81 6.57 -3.38
CA ALA A 14 -18.15 7.05 -2.04
C ALA A 14 -18.03 5.92 -0.99
N ILE A 15 -18.51 4.72 -1.31
CA ILE A 15 -18.34 3.55 -0.43
C ILE A 15 -16.86 3.23 -0.23
N ALA A 16 -16.06 3.20 -1.31
CA ALA A 16 -14.63 2.96 -1.23
C ALA A 16 -13.93 4.01 -0.35
N PHE A 17 -14.30 5.29 -0.53
CA PHE A 17 -13.78 6.38 0.30
C PHE A 17 -14.11 6.20 1.78
N ILE A 18 -15.36 5.89 2.11
CA ILE A 18 -15.82 5.66 3.49
C ILE A 18 -15.04 4.49 4.12
N LEU A 19 -14.91 3.39 3.39
CA LEU A 19 -14.12 2.24 3.84
C LEU A 19 -12.66 2.63 4.10
N GLY A 20 -12.04 3.36 3.18
CA GLY A 20 -10.67 3.85 3.35
C GLY A 20 -10.52 4.76 4.56
N ALA A 21 -11.47 5.66 4.82
CA ALA A 21 -11.47 6.52 5.99
C ALA A 21 -11.60 5.72 7.30
N VAL A 22 -12.43 4.68 7.34
CA VAL A 22 -12.55 3.78 8.50
C VAL A 22 -11.22 3.05 8.76
N PHE A 23 -10.56 2.52 7.72
CA PHE A 23 -9.24 1.93 7.86
C PHE A 23 -8.18 2.95 8.26
N GLY A 24 -8.30 4.21 7.82
CA GLY A 24 -7.44 5.32 8.23
C GLY A 24 -7.48 5.59 9.72
N SER A 25 -8.69 5.68 10.28
CA SER A 25 -8.90 5.82 11.71
C SER A 25 -8.35 4.63 12.51
N PHE A 26 -8.58 3.41 12.02
CA PHE A 26 -8.08 2.19 12.65
C PHE A 26 -6.55 2.11 12.65
N ILE A 27 -5.91 2.40 11.52
CA ILE A 27 -4.45 2.29 11.40
C ILE A 27 -3.72 3.40 12.17
N ASP A 28 -4.29 4.60 12.26
CA ASP A 28 -3.75 5.67 13.08
C ASP A 28 -3.76 5.30 14.58
N CYS A 29 -4.89 4.78 15.08
CA CYS A 29 -4.99 4.27 16.45
C CYS A 29 -3.98 3.13 16.69
N THR A 30 -3.78 2.24 15.71
CA THR A 30 -2.81 1.15 15.77
C THR A 30 -1.39 1.68 15.82
N ALA A 31 -1.04 2.65 14.97
CA ALA A 31 0.27 3.29 14.93
C ALA A 31 0.56 4.01 16.26
N TRP A 32 -0.41 4.74 16.80
CA TRP A 32 -0.29 5.40 18.10
C TRP A 32 0.02 4.42 19.23
N ARG A 33 -0.69 3.28 19.28
CA ARG A 33 -0.43 2.22 20.28
C ARG A 33 0.95 1.62 20.15
N ILE A 34 1.42 1.41 18.92
CA ILE A 34 2.78 0.90 18.65
C ILE A 34 3.82 1.87 19.19
N VAL A 35 3.67 3.16 18.94
CA VAL A 35 4.59 4.22 19.39
C VAL A 35 4.61 4.29 20.93
N ASN A 36 3.46 4.13 21.58
CA ASN A 36 3.34 4.20 23.05
C ASN A 36 3.54 2.83 23.74
N ASN A 37 3.98 1.79 23.02
CA ASN A 37 4.17 0.44 23.55
C ASN A 37 2.90 -0.18 24.18
N GLU A 38 1.71 0.21 23.70
CA GLU A 38 0.46 -0.37 24.14
C GLU A 38 0.09 -1.63 23.35
N LYS A 39 -0.83 -2.43 23.92
CA LYS A 39 -1.38 -3.61 23.23
C LYS A 39 -2.17 -3.18 21.99
N VAL A 40 -1.74 -3.65 20.83
CA VAL A 40 -2.40 -3.34 19.54
C VAL A 40 -3.81 -3.92 19.48
N LEU A 41 -3.98 -5.16 19.95
CA LEU A 41 -5.28 -5.84 20.02
C LEU A 41 -5.84 -5.71 21.43
N GLY A 42 -6.96 -5.04 21.56
CA GLY A 42 -7.69 -4.87 22.82
C GLY A 42 -7.64 -3.45 23.37
N GLY A 43 -8.76 -3.04 23.96
CA GLY A 43 -8.96 -1.68 24.49
C GLY A 43 -9.80 -0.81 23.56
N ARG A 44 -10.59 0.06 24.15
CA ARG A 44 -11.36 1.09 23.45
C ARG A 44 -10.50 2.34 23.27
N SER A 45 -10.75 3.08 22.20
CA SER A 45 -10.13 4.40 22.00
C SER A 45 -10.53 5.34 23.13
N HIS A 46 -9.58 6.12 23.60
CA HIS A 46 -9.76 7.08 24.69
C HIS A 46 -9.06 8.40 24.34
N CYS A 47 -9.41 9.46 25.04
CA CYS A 47 -8.74 10.74 24.91
C CYS A 47 -7.40 10.71 25.64
N ASP A 48 -6.32 11.13 24.99
CA ASP A 48 -4.95 11.12 25.55
C ASP A 48 -4.78 12.03 26.77
N VAL A 49 -5.68 13.03 26.93
CA VAL A 49 -5.59 13.99 28.03
C VAL A 49 -6.47 13.63 29.22
N CYS A 50 -7.73 13.27 28.99
CA CYS A 50 -8.68 12.98 30.08
C CYS A 50 -8.98 11.49 30.28
N ASN A 51 -8.41 10.60 29.46
CA ASN A 51 -8.63 9.15 29.48
C ASN A 51 -10.12 8.74 29.34
N HIS A 52 -11.01 9.68 28.96
CA HIS A 52 -12.40 9.34 28.69
C HIS A 52 -12.52 8.42 27.49
N ARG A 53 -13.31 7.35 27.63
CA ARG A 53 -13.56 6.40 26.53
C ARG A 53 -14.41 7.05 25.45
N LEU A 54 -13.95 6.98 24.20
CA LEU A 54 -14.64 7.56 23.07
C LEU A 54 -15.86 6.73 22.68
N GLY A 55 -16.97 7.42 22.43
CA GLY A 55 -18.22 6.82 21.97
C GLY A 55 -18.24 6.65 20.45
N ILE A 56 -19.26 5.97 19.93
CA ILE A 56 -19.40 5.73 18.46
C ILE A 56 -19.40 7.05 17.68
N ARG A 57 -20.03 8.10 18.21
CA ARG A 57 -20.09 9.43 17.55
C ARG A 57 -18.73 10.12 17.48
N ASP A 58 -17.81 9.78 18.38
CA ASP A 58 -16.47 10.34 18.43
C ASP A 58 -15.49 9.57 17.51
N LEU A 59 -15.93 8.41 17.01
CA LEU A 59 -15.13 7.52 16.15
C LEU A 59 -15.58 7.54 14.68
N ILE A 60 -16.57 8.37 14.30
CA ILE A 60 -16.96 8.53 12.90
C ILE A 60 -15.86 9.30 12.19
N PRO A 61 -15.15 8.66 11.21
CA PRO A 61 -14.01 9.30 10.54
C PRO A 61 -14.39 10.67 9.93
N ILE A 62 -13.48 11.63 10.03
CA ILE A 62 -13.60 12.99 9.51
C ILE A 62 -14.74 13.77 10.18
N VAL A 63 -15.95 13.19 10.25
CA VAL A 63 -17.15 13.86 10.78
C VAL A 63 -17.00 14.20 12.27
N SER A 64 -16.40 13.30 13.05
CA SER A 64 -16.18 13.52 14.49
C SER A 64 -15.27 14.72 14.74
N TYR A 65 -14.19 14.84 13.98
CA TYR A 65 -13.24 15.95 14.08
C TYR A 65 -13.88 17.30 13.70
N ILE A 66 -14.60 17.33 12.58
CA ILE A 66 -15.29 18.56 12.10
C ILE A 66 -16.39 18.98 13.10
N SER A 67 -17.22 18.04 13.55
CA SER A 67 -18.35 18.33 14.46
C SER A 67 -17.93 18.72 15.86
N SER A 68 -16.72 18.31 16.30
CA SER A 68 -16.15 18.71 17.59
C SER A 68 -15.26 19.95 17.51
N GLY A 69 -15.05 20.50 16.31
CA GLY A 69 -14.15 21.64 16.09
C GLY A 69 -12.70 21.32 16.44
N GLY A 70 -12.26 20.07 16.23
CA GLY A 70 -10.90 19.63 16.55
C GLY A 70 -10.58 19.58 18.05
N LYS A 71 -11.61 19.44 18.92
CA LYS A 71 -11.47 19.39 20.37
C LYS A 71 -12.20 18.20 20.97
N CYS A 72 -11.65 17.66 22.04
CA CYS A 72 -12.34 16.64 22.80
C CYS A 72 -13.67 17.16 23.37
N ARG A 73 -14.78 16.45 23.15
CA ARG A 73 -16.11 16.84 23.64
C ARG A 73 -16.24 16.85 25.16
N TYR A 74 -15.35 16.14 25.86
CA TYR A 74 -15.43 15.93 27.31
C TYR A 74 -14.52 16.88 28.09
N CYS A 75 -13.30 17.14 27.62
CA CYS A 75 -12.34 17.98 28.33
C CYS A 75 -11.91 19.24 27.55
N GLY A 76 -12.33 19.40 26.29
CA GLY A 76 -11.97 20.57 25.47
C GLY A 76 -10.53 20.57 24.94
N ALA A 77 -9.71 19.55 25.25
CA ALA A 77 -8.34 19.46 24.75
C ALA A 77 -8.31 19.38 23.22
N LYS A 78 -7.33 20.04 22.60
CA LYS A 78 -7.14 19.99 21.14
C LYS A 78 -6.75 18.58 20.69
N ILE A 79 -7.38 18.10 19.63
CA ILE A 79 -7.10 16.82 18.98
C ILE A 79 -6.15 17.10 17.81
N SER A 80 -5.09 16.29 17.65
CA SER A 80 -4.20 16.38 16.49
C SER A 80 -4.98 16.08 15.19
N PRO A 81 -4.76 16.83 14.11
CA PRO A 81 -5.38 16.56 12.83
C PRO A 81 -4.78 15.33 12.10
N GLU A 82 -3.74 14.71 12.66
CA GLU A 82 -3.02 13.58 12.02
C GLU A 82 -3.95 12.42 11.66
N SER A 83 -4.83 12.04 12.59
CA SER A 83 -5.84 10.99 12.36
C SER A 83 -6.76 11.34 11.18
N THR A 84 -7.26 12.57 11.14
CA THR A 84 -8.14 13.05 10.08
C THR A 84 -7.44 13.05 8.72
N TRP A 85 -6.15 13.41 8.68
CA TRP A 85 -5.37 13.31 7.44
C TRP A 85 -5.18 11.87 6.99
N ALA A 86 -4.90 10.94 7.89
CA ALA A 86 -4.80 9.52 7.56
C ALA A 86 -6.13 8.97 7.00
N GLU A 87 -7.26 9.38 7.58
CA GLU A 87 -8.61 9.03 7.13
C GLU A 87 -8.89 9.56 5.72
N ILE A 88 -8.59 10.82 5.44
CA ILE A 88 -8.78 11.45 4.13
C ILE A 88 -7.89 10.79 3.08
N ILE A 89 -6.60 10.63 3.37
CA ILE A 89 -5.63 10.08 2.42
C ILE A 89 -6.00 8.63 2.06
N LEU A 90 -6.29 7.77 3.05
CA LEU A 90 -6.69 6.39 2.76
C LEU A 90 -8.05 6.32 2.06
N GLY A 91 -8.99 7.20 2.41
CA GLY A 91 -10.25 7.34 1.68
C GLY A 91 -10.02 7.63 0.20
N LEU A 92 -9.17 8.60 -0.11
CA LEU A 92 -8.82 8.97 -1.49
C LEU A 92 -8.08 7.83 -2.22
N VAL A 93 -7.13 7.15 -1.56
CA VAL A 93 -6.39 6.04 -2.15
C VAL A 93 -7.32 4.85 -2.46
N PHE A 94 -8.28 4.54 -1.58
CA PHE A 94 -9.26 3.49 -1.83
C PHE A 94 -10.16 3.83 -3.01
N ALA A 95 -10.70 5.05 -3.06
CA ALA A 95 -11.50 5.52 -4.18
C ALA A 95 -10.69 5.48 -5.50
N ALA A 96 -9.43 5.93 -5.49
CA ALA A 96 -8.55 5.88 -6.65
C ALA A 96 -8.22 4.44 -7.08
N ALA A 97 -8.02 3.52 -6.14
CA ALA A 97 -7.77 2.10 -6.45
C ALA A 97 -8.99 1.45 -7.13
N VAL A 98 -10.21 1.72 -6.64
CA VAL A 98 -11.45 1.26 -7.27
C VAL A 98 -11.68 1.95 -8.61
N PHE A 99 -11.42 3.23 -8.71
CA PHE A 99 -11.55 3.97 -9.98
C PHE A 99 -10.65 3.36 -11.07
N LYS A 100 -9.40 2.99 -10.71
CA LYS A 100 -8.42 2.47 -11.67
C LYS A 100 -8.60 0.98 -11.96
N PHE A 101 -8.76 0.16 -10.95
CA PHE A 101 -8.74 -1.30 -11.05
C PHE A 101 -10.12 -1.94 -10.99
N ASP A 102 -11.17 -1.12 -10.93
CA ASP A 102 -12.54 -1.58 -10.72
C ASP A 102 -12.71 -2.35 -9.38
N ILE A 103 -13.84 -2.99 -9.15
CA ILE A 103 -14.03 -3.90 -8.01
C ILE A 103 -13.32 -5.21 -8.34
N SER A 104 -12.04 -5.29 -8.01
CA SER A 104 -11.17 -6.43 -8.35
C SER A 104 -10.24 -6.80 -7.20
N PHE A 105 -9.65 -7.99 -7.28
CA PHE A 105 -8.61 -8.40 -6.33
C PHE A 105 -7.33 -7.56 -6.43
N VAL A 106 -7.09 -6.90 -7.56
CA VAL A 106 -5.98 -5.95 -7.72
C VAL A 106 -6.26 -4.69 -6.90
N ALA A 107 -7.50 -4.15 -6.95
CA ALA A 107 -7.91 -3.05 -6.09
C ALA A 107 -7.79 -3.42 -4.61
N LEU A 108 -8.29 -4.60 -4.22
CA LEU A 108 -8.18 -5.11 -2.84
C LEU A 108 -6.72 -5.23 -2.38
N ARG A 109 -5.82 -5.75 -3.23
CA ARG A 109 -4.38 -5.82 -2.96
C ARG A 109 -3.79 -4.44 -2.72
N THR A 110 -4.11 -3.47 -3.57
CA THR A 110 -3.63 -2.09 -3.47
C THR A 110 -4.13 -1.39 -2.22
N MET A 111 -5.41 -1.59 -1.87
CA MET A 111 -6.02 -1.06 -0.64
C MET A 111 -5.31 -1.59 0.62
N GLY A 112 -5.09 -2.90 0.71
CA GLY A 112 -4.40 -3.49 1.87
C GLY A 112 -2.94 -3.04 1.97
N LEU A 113 -2.24 -2.93 0.83
CA LEU A 113 -0.89 -2.34 0.80
C LEU A 113 -0.92 -0.89 1.31
N ALA A 114 -1.90 -0.08 0.89
CA ALA A 114 -2.03 1.31 1.31
C ALA A 114 -2.22 1.44 2.83
N VAL A 115 -3.03 0.58 3.45
CA VAL A 115 -3.21 0.55 4.92
C VAL A 115 -1.88 0.24 5.62
N ILE A 116 -1.14 -0.76 5.14
CA ILE A 116 0.14 -1.16 5.73
C ILE A 116 1.17 -0.03 5.61
N LEU A 117 1.28 0.58 4.43
CA LEU A 117 2.20 1.69 4.17
C LEU A 117 1.83 2.95 4.96
N MET A 118 0.54 3.23 5.16
CA MET A 118 0.08 4.32 6.01
C MET A 118 0.50 4.10 7.46
N GLY A 119 0.23 2.92 8.02
CA GLY A 119 0.61 2.60 9.40
C GLY A 119 2.11 2.67 9.63
N LEU A 120 2.90 2.13 8.70
CA LEU A 120 4.36 2.22 8.71
C LEU A 120 4.81 3.69 8.70
N SER A 121 4.25 4.51 7.79
CA SER A 121 4.60 5.92 7.66
C SER A 121 4.29 6.72 8.93
N LEU A 122 3.14 6.47 9.57
CA LEU A 122 2.75 7.14 10.81
C LEU A 122 3.70 6.80 11.97
N VAL A 123 4.18 5.55 12.06
CA VAL A 123 5.15 5.15 13.08
C VAL A 123 6.52 5.74 12.78
N ASP A 124 6.98 5.66 11.53
CA ASP A 124 8.29 6.17 11.12
C ASP A 124 8.41 7.70 11.28
N LEU A 125 7.35 8.45 11.00
CA LEU A 125 7.28 9.90 11.25
C LEU A 125 7.47 10.30 12.72
N LYS A 126 7.16 9.39 13.65
CA LYS A 126 7.25 9.64 15.10
C LYS A 126 8.51 9.05 15.73
N THR A 127 8.96 7.90 15.26
CA THR A 127 10.04 7.13 15.90
C THR A 127 11.33 7.06 15.07
N TYR A 128 11.27 7.38 13.78
CA TYR A 128 12.38 7.17 12.83
C TYR A 128 12.81 5.69 12.75
N ILE A 129 11.91 4.79 13.08
CA ILE A 129 12.15 3.34 13.08
C ILE A 129 10.96 2.66 12.39
N ILE A 130 11.26 1.79 11.45
CA ILE A 130 10.25 0.98 10.77
C ILE A 130 10.13 -0.38 11.47
N PRO A 131 9.02 -0.67 12.17
CA PRO A 131 8.84 -1.97 12.84
C PRO A 131 8.70 -3.12 11.83
N ASP A 132 9.40 -4.22 12.07
CA ASP A 132 9.39 -5.40 11.18
C ASP A 132 7.99 -6.00 10.97
N ARG A 133 7.06 -5.80 11.90
CA ARG A 133 5.66 -6.26 11.80
C ARG A 133 4.95 -5.74 10.55
N PHE A 134 5.26 -4.52 10.08
CA PHE A 134 4.67 -3.98 8.85
C PHE A 134 5.25 -4.65 7.60
N HIS A 135 6.54 -4.97 7.58
CA HIS A 135 7.15 -5.74 6.50
C HIS A 135 6.53 -7.13 6.39
N VAL A 136 6.41 -7.82 7.53
CA VAL A 136 5.78 -9.14 7.59
C VAL A 136 4.33 -9.07 7.14
N ALA A 137 3.55 -8.08 7.61
CA ALA A 137 2.16 -7.89 7.19
C ALA A 137 2.05 -7.65 5.67
N GLY A 138 2.95 -6.84 5.10
CA GLY A 138 2.99 -6.60 3.65
C GLY A 138 3.31 -7.85 2.84
N ILE A 139 4.32 -8.62 3.25
CA ILE A 139 4.67 -9.89 2.59
C ILE A 139 3.51 -10.89 2.68
N LEU A 140 2.89 -11.05 3.85
CA LEU A 140 1.74 -11.94 4.02
C LEU A 140 0.55 -11.48 3.18
N TRP A 141 0.26 -10.19 3.13
CA TRP A 141 -0.82 -9.64 2.30
C TRP A 141 -0.57 -9.90 0.81
N TRP A 142 0.66 -9.75 0.35
CA TRP A 142 1.05 -10.11 -1.02
C TRP A 142 0.83 -11.58 -1.30
N LEU A 143 1.28 -12.47 -0.41
CA LEU A 143 1.11 -13.93 -0.54
C LEU A 143 -0.37 -14.34 -0.57
N ILE A 144 -1.21 -13.79 0.32
CA ILE A 144 -2.64 -14.08 0.39
C ILE A 144 -3.36 -13.63 -0.89
N THR A 145 -3.00 -12.47 -1.43
CA THR A 145 -3.67 -11.91 -2.61
C THR A 145 -3.14 -12.48 -3.93
N LEU A 146 -1.99 -13.15 -3.94
CA LEU A 146 -1.38 -13.73 -5.13
C LEU A 146 -2.31 -14.75 -5.81
N PRO A 147 -2.79 -15.82 -5.14
CA PRO A 147 -3.67 -16.80 -5.76
C PRO A 147 -5.01 -16.21 -6.22
N LEU A 148 -5.54 -15.21 -5.50
CA LEU A 148 -6.79 -14.54 -5.86
C LEU A 148 -6.68 -13.81 -7.21
N ILE A 149 -5.57 -13.09 -7.42
CA ILE A 149 -5.30 -12.37 -8.68
C ILE A 149 -5.02 -13.36 -9.80
N THR A 150 -4.24 -14.41 -9.55
CA THR A 150 -3.94 -15.43 -10.55
C THR A 150 -5.20 -16.16 -10.98
N TYR A 151 -6.11 -16.47 -10.04
CA TYR A 151 -7.40 -17.08 -10.33
C TYR A 151 -8.24 -16.25 -11.30
N THR A 152 -8.34 -14.94 -11.09
CA THR A 152 -9.09 -14.06 -12.00
C THR A 152 -8.48 -13.96 -13.40
N LYS A 153 -7.16 -14.00 -13.50
CA LYS A 153 -6.48 -14.08 -14.81
C LYS A 153 -6.80 -15.41 -15.51
N GLY A 154 -6.78 -16.52 -14.78
CA GLY A 154 -7.13 -17.84 -15.30
C GLY A 154 -8.57 -17.94 -15.79
N VAL A 155 -9.54 -17.42 -15.02
CA VAL A 155 -10.95 -17.37 -15.40
C VAL A 155 -11.17 -16.49 -16.65
N GLY A 156 -10.49 -15.37 -16.74
CA GLY A 156 -10.52 -14.51 -17.94
C GLY A 156 -10.02 -15.22 -19.20
N ILE A 157 -8.93 -15.98 -19.09
CA ILE A 157 -8.41 -16.81 -20.20
C ILE A 157 -9.41 -17.92 -20.57
N MET A 158 -10.05 -18.55 -19.55
CA MET A 158 -11.03 -19.60 -19.80
C MET A 158 -12.28 -19.09 -20.51
N SER A 159 -12.79 -17.92 -20.15
CA SER A 159 -13.93 -17.29 -20.84
C SER A 159 -13.61 -16.94 -22.31
N PHE A 160 -12.37 -16.56 -22.58
CA PHE A 160 -11.89 -16.32 -23.94
C PHE A 160 -11.75 -17.62 -24.74
N LEU A 161 -11.16 -18.68 -24.15
CA LEU A 161 -10.95 -19.98 -24.79
C LEU A 161 -12.25 -20.77 -24.96
N SER A 162 -13.27 -20.59 -24.11
CA SER A 162 -14.54 -21.29 -24.21
C SER A 162 -15.42 -20.82 -25.38
N GLN A 163 -15.13 -19.66 -25.96
CA GLN A 163 -15.82 -19.19 -27.18
C GLN A 163 -15.34 -19.89 -28.46
N ASP A 164 -14.07 -20.39 -28.47
CA ASP A 164 -13.49 -21.11 -29.61
C ASP A 164 -12.57 -22.24 -29.12
N PHE A 165 -13.12 -23.18 -28.32
CA PHE A 165 -12.31 -24.28 -27.77
C PHE A 165 -11.91 -25.27 -28.85
N TYR A 166 -10.67 -25.18 -29.33
CA TYR A 166 -10.01 -26.28 -30.04
C TYR A 166 -9.33 -27.20 -29.02
N PRO A 167 -9.60 -28.53 -29.06
CA PRO A 167 -8.95 -29.47 -28.14
C PRO A 167 -7.43 -29.39 -28.31
N VAL A 168 -6.74 -29.02 -27.23
CA VAL A 168 -5.28 -28.99 -27.21
C VAL A 168 -4.80 -30.41 -27.02
N PRO A 169 -3.92 -30.97 -27.89
CA PRO A 169 -3.40 -32.32 -27.73
C PRO A 169 -2.74 -32.54 -26.37
N GLY A 170 -3.16 -33.53 -25.62
CA GLY A 170 -2.65 -33.88 -24.29
C GLY A 170 -3.50 -33.42 -23.11
N PHE A 171 -4.64 -32.77 -23.34
CA PHE A 171 -5.58 -32.40 -22.28
C PHE A 171 -6.98 -32.95 -22.60
N GLU A 172 -7.50 -33.79 -21.71
CA GLU A 172 -8.80 -34.45 -21.87
C GLU A 172 -9.98 -33.49 -21.52
N SER A 173 -9.72 -32.43 -20.73
CA SER A 173 -10.75 -31.48 -20.32
C SER A 173 -10.21 -30.05 -20.19
N PRO A 174 -11.06 -29.03 -20.42
CA PRO A 174 -10.72 -27.63 -20.16
C PRO A 174 -10.27 -27.37 -18.71
N GLY A 175 -10.80 -28.13 -17.76
CA GLY A 175 -10.45 -28.02 -16.34
C GLY A 175 -9.02 -28.41 -16.01
N GLU A 176 -8.46 -29.44 -16.67
CA GLU A 176 -7.05 -29.83 -16.49
C GLU A 176 -6.09 -28.80 -17.05
N PHE A 177 -6.38 -28.26 -18.22
CA PHE A 177 -5.60 -27.18 -18.82
C PHE A 177 -5.58 -25.94 -17.91
N VAL A 178 -6.73 -25.56 -17.33
CA VAL A 178 -6.82 -24.44 -16.39
C VAL A 178 -6.06 -24.69 -15.10
N GLY A 179 -6.10 -25.92 -14.56
CA GLY A 179 -5.37 -26.27 -13.35
C GLY A 179 -3.85 -26.13 -13.53
N LEU A 180 -3.28 -26.72 -14.60
CA LEU A 180 -1.85 -26.58 -14.91
C LEU A 180 -1.46 -25.14 -15.22
N SER A 181 -2.30 -24.41 -15.94
CA SER A 181 -2.08 -22.98 -16.25
C SER A 181 -2.11 -22.13 -14.99
N PHE A 182 -3.02 -22.41 -14.04
CA PHE A 182 -3.08 -21.67 -12.78
C PHE A 182 -1.78 -21.75 -12.00
N TYR A 183 -1.22 -22.95 -11.80
CA TYR A 183 0.03 -23.13 -11.07
C TYR A 183 1.22 -22.47 -11.78
N SER A 184 1.29 -22.57 -13.11
CA SER A 184 2.36 -21.93 -13.88
C SER A 184 2.30 -20.40 -13.83
N TYR A 185 1.10 -19.82 -13.93
CA TYR A 185 0.90 -18.37 -13.77
C TYR A 185 1.17 -17.90 -12.34
N MET A 186 0.74 -18.65 -11.34
CA MET A 186 0.99 -18.34 -9.94
C MET A 186 2.50 -18.36 -9.63
N LEU A 187 3.21 -19.39 -10.09
CA LEU A 187 4.66 -19.48 -9.93
C LEU A 187 5.38 -18.34 -10.65
N ARG A 188 4.96 -18.02 -11.87
CA ARG A 188 5.51 -16.91 -12.63
C ARG A 188 5.29 -15.57 -11.91
N ASP A 189 4.06 -15.27 -11.47
CA ASP A 189 3.74 -14.01 -10.78
C ASP A 189 4.49 -13.94 -9.44
N PHE A 190 4.66 -15.07 -8.74
CA PHE A 190 5.49 -15.16 -7.54
C PHE A 190 6.96 -14.86 -7.85
N MET A 191 7.54 -15.54 -8.83
CA MET A 191 8.95 -15.35 -9.20
C MET A 191 9.22 -13.93 -9.69
N MET A 192 8.32 -13.35 -10.49
CA MET A 192 8.46 -11.98 -10.96
C MET A 192 8.46 -10.99 -9.81
N GLY A 193 7.53 -11.10 -8.86
CA GLY A 193 7.50 -10.23 -7.68
C GLY A 193 8.73 -10.43 -6.80
N PHE A 194 9.11 -11.68 -6.53
CA PHE A 194 10.27 -11.99 -5.70
C PHE A 194 11.58 -11.46 -6.31
N VAL A 195 11.82 -11.69 -7.60
CA VAL A 195 12.99 -11.16 -8.32
C VAL A 195 12.98 -9.65 -8.32
N SER A 196 11.83 -9.02 -8.52
CA SER A 196 11.68 -7.56 -8.48
C SER A 196 12.07 -6.98 -7.11
N GLY A 197 11.49 -7.49 -6.03
CA GLY A 197 11.82 -7.04 -4.68
C GLY A 197 13.29 -7.29 -4.32
N LEU A 198 13.79 -8.50 -4.63
CA LEU A 198 15.18 -8.88 -4.34
C LEU A 198 16.19 -8.02 -5.11
N SER A 199 15.94 -7.75 -6.39
CA SER A 199 16.87 -6.95 -7.21
C SER A 199 17.06 -5.53 -6.68
N VAL A 200 15.96 -4.84 -6.30
CA VAL A 200 16.05 -3.49 -5.75
C VAL A 200 16.67 -3.49 -4.36
N ALA A 201 16.30 -4.45 -3.51
CA ALA A 201 16.87 -4.56 -2.17
C ALA A 201 18.38 -4.85 -2.20
N LEU A 202 18.83 -5.79 -3.05
CA LEU A 202 20.26 -6.09 -3.22
C LEU A 202 21.02 -4.88 -3.79
N PHE A 203 20.46 -4.22 -4.78
CA PHE A 203 21.06 -3.00 -5.33
C PHE A 203 21.27 -1.94 -4.24
N MET A 204 20.23 -1.64 -3.46
CA MET A 204 20.31 -0.65 -2.39
C MET A 204 21.21 -1.09 -1.23
N MET A 205 21.26 -2.38 -0.93
CA MET A 205 22.18 -2.92 0.06
C MET A 205 23.64 -2.73 -0.39
N ILE A 206 23.95 -3.01 -1.65
CA ILE A 206 25.31 -2.80 -2.20
C ILE A 206 25.67 -1.31 -2.16
N VAL A 207 24.77 -0.42 -2.59
CA VAL A 207 24.98 1.04 -2.57
C VAL A 207 25.22 1.51 -1.13
N SER A 208 24.43 1.06 -0.16
CA SER A 208 24.61 1.39 1.25
C SER A 208 25.97 0.94 1.77
N LEU A 209 26.34 -0.34 1.54
CA LEU A 209 27.63 -0.88 1.99
C LEU A 209 28.85 -0.13 1.39
N VAL A 210 28.78 0.22 0.11
CA VAL A 210 29.86 0.98 -0.56
C VAL A 210 29.95 2.38 0.04
N PHE A 211 28.82 3.06 0.23
CA PHE A 211 28.80 4.39 0.78
C PHE A 211 29.26 4.43 2.24
N ASP A 212 28.81 3.47 3.08
CA ASP A 212 29.21 3.35 4.47
C ASP A 212 30.74 3.13 4.60
N ARG A 213 31.30 2.36 3.67
CA ARG A 213 32.75 2.12 3.64
C ARG A 213 33.54 3.36 3.24
N ILE A 214 32.99 4.21 2.37
CA ILE A 214 33.65 5.44 1.91
C ILE A 214 33.48 6.58 2.92
N SER A 215 32.26 6.75 3.47
CA SER A 215 31.93 7.88 4.34
C SER A 215 32.21 7.63 5.83
N GLY A 216 32.36 6.36 6.24
CA GLY A 216 32.54 5.97 7.63
C GLY A 216 31.28 6.18 8.50
N LYS A 217 30.12 6.42 7.88
CA LYS A 217 28.82 6.65 8.55
C LYS A 217 27.78 5.74 7.94
N GLU A 218 26.83 5.26 8.75
CA GLU A 218 25.66 4.54 8.24
C GLU A 218 24.81 5.48 7.35
N SER A 219 24.59 5.07 6.10
CA SER A 219 23.89 5.88 5.09
C SER A 219 22.39 5.59 5.02
N LEU A 220 22.01 4.31 5.03
CA LEU A 220 20.64 3.87 4.87
C LEU A 220 20.23 2.90 5.97
N GLY A 221 19.06 3.10 6.55
CA GLY A 221 18.51 2.20 7.56
C GLY A 221 18.16 0.83 6.97
N GLY A 222 18.49 -0.26 7.70
CA GLY A 222 18.09 -1.60 7.27
C GLY A 222 16.58 -1.78 7.10
N GLY A 223 15.77 -0.94 7.78
CA GLY A 223 14.31 -0.89 7.62
C GLY A 223 13.89 -0.44 6.22
N ASP A 224 14.56 0.57 5.65
CA ASP A 224 14.26 1.09 4.31
C ASP A 224 14.55 0.06 3.23
N ILE A 225 15.65 -0.72 3.36
CA ILE A 225 15.99 -1.81 2.44
C ILE A 225 14.90 -2.91 2.48
N LYS A 226 14.45 -3.29 3.69
CA LYS A 226 13.34 -4.25 3.86
C LYS A 226 12.04 -3.72 3.27
N LEU A 227 11.78 -2.41 3.39
CA LEU A 227 10.61 -1.76 2.82
C LEU A 227 10.64 -1.78 1.29
N LEU A 228 11.78 -1.48 0.68
CA LEU A 228 11.97 -1.57 -0.77
C LEU A 228 11.82 -3.01 -1.28
N PHE A 229 12.32 -4.01 -0.54
CA PHE A 229 12.06 -5.42 -0.84
C PHE A 229 10.56 -5.71 -0.85
N MET A 230 9.88 -5.38 0.26
CA MET A 230 8.45 -5.66 0.42
C MET A 230 7.61 -4.98 -0.67
N THR A 231 7.85 -3.69 -0.96
CA THR A 231 7.09 -2.97 -2.00
C THR A 231 7.40 -3.48 -3.40
N GLY A 232 8.63 -3.89 -3.66
CA GLY A 232 9.05 -4.50 -4.92
C GLY A 232 8.32 -5.80 -5.27
N LEU A 233 7.84 -6.57 -4.26
CA LEU A 233 7.01 -7.77 -4.48
C LEU A 233 5.70 -7.48 -5.23
N TYR A 234 5.19 -6.26 -5.15
CA TYR A 234 3.92 -5.84 -5.76
C TYR A 234 4.07 -5.33 -7.19
N MET A 235 5.28 -5.29 -7.72
CA MET A 235 5.63 -4.61 -8.98
C MET A 235 6.45 -5.52 -9.89
N SER A 236 6.51 -5.18 -11.18
CA SER A 236 7.53 -5.73 -12.07
C SER A 236 8.88 -5.06 -11.83
N THR A 237 9.98 -5.67 -12.25
CA THR A 237 11.34 -5.18 -11.99
C THR A 237 11.55 -3.74 -12.50
N PHE A 238 11.06 -3.41 -13.70
CA PHE A 238 11.17 -2.06 -14.25
C PHE A 238 10.38 -1.03 -13.44
N VAL A 239 9.17 -1.40 -12.98
CA VAL A 239 8.35 -0.54 -12.12
C VAL A 239 9.00 -0.38 -10.74
N ALA A 240 9.67 -1.40 -10.21
CA ALA A 240 10.35 -1.30 -8.93
C ALA A 240 11.60 -0.39 -9.00
N VAL A 241 12.33 -0.39 -10.12
CA VAL A 241 13.40 0.60 -10.37
C VAL A 241 12.83 2.01 -10.48
N PHE A 242 11.71 2.18 -11.19
CA PHE A 242 10.99 3.45 -11.24
C PHE A 242 10.56 3.91 -9.85
N ASN A 243 10.02 2.99 -9.03
CA ASN A 243 9.67 3.25 -7.64
C ASN A 243 10.85 3.76 -6.81
N LEU A 244 12.03 3.17 -6.98
CA LEU A 244 13.24 3.60 -6.28
C LEU A 244 13.60 5.05 -6.65
N ILE A 245 13.61 5.38 -7.95
CA ILE A 245 13.90 6.75 -8.44
C ILE A 245 12.84 7.72 -7.88
N LEU A 246 11.57 7.36 -7.96
CA LEU A 246 10.47 8.18 -7.46
C LEU A 246 10.56 8.38 -5.94
N SER A 247 10.98 7.35 -5.18
CA SER A 247 11.19 7.45 -3.74
C SER A 247 12.27 8.47 -3.38
N CYS A 248 13.35 8.52 -4.16
CA CYS A 248 14.40 9.53 -3.99
C CYS A 248 13.88 10.95 -4.28
N ILE A 249 13.11 11.12 -5.36
CA ILE A 249 12.52 12.41 -5.72
C ILE A 249 11.55 12.89 -4.63
N VAL A 250 10.63 12.03 -4.19
CA VAL A 250 9.66 12.36 -3.12
C VAL A 250 10.39 12.64 -1.81
N GLY A 251 11.44 11.88 -1.48
CA GLY A 251 12.29 12.12 -0.32
C GLY A 251 12.93 13.51 -0.34
N LEU A 252 13.50 13.91 -1.48
CA LEU A 252 14.06 15.25 -1.68
C LEU A 252 12.99 16.34 -1.51
N ILE A 253 11.80 16.16 -2.08
CA ILE A 253 10.69 17.11 -1.91
C ILE A 253 10.34 17.25 -0.42
N PHE A 254 10.29 16.15 0.34
CA PHE A 254 10.03 16.21 1.79
C PHE A 254 11.12 16.97 2.54
N VAL A 255 12.41 16.79 2.19
CA VAL A 255 13.52 17.56 2.77
C VAL A 255 13.32 19.05 2.57
N PHE A 256 13.04 19.47 1.34
CA PHE A 256 12.84 20.88 1.01
C PHE A 256 11.59 21.50 1.66
N CYS A 257 10.48 20.74 1.72
CA CYS A 257 9.22 21.22 2.28
C CYS A 257 9.22 21.28 3.81
N LEU A 258 9.77 20.24 4.47
CA LEU A 258 9.70 20.13 5.94
C LEU A 258 10.83 20.85 6.66
N LYS A 259 11.91 21.22 5.98
CA LYS A 259 13.10 21.94 6.53
C LYS A 259 13.64 21.32 7.82
N LYS A 260 13.51 20.00 8.00
CA LYS A 260 14.03 19.26 9.15
C LYS A 260 15.39 18.64 8.83
N GLU A 261 16.29 18.64 9.79
CA GLU A 261 17.65 18.03 9.63
C GLU A 261 17.60 16.51 9.39
N LYS A 262 16.59 15.83 9.95
CA LYS A 262 16.34 14.40 9.73
C LYS A 262 14.90 14.21 9.30
N ILE A 263 14.72 13.50 8.20
CA ILE A 263 13.41 13.14 7.66
C ILE A 263 13.37 11.63 7.52
N PRO A 264 12.32 10.97 8.05
CA PRO A 264 12.16 9.53 7.84
C PRO A 264 11.92 9.26 6.36
N PHE A 265 12.59 8.25 5.82
CA PHE A 265 12.50 7.91 4.39
C PHE A 265 11.32 6.99 4.08
N GLY A 266 10.79 6.28 5.07
CA GLY A 266 9.65 5.38 4.95
C GLY A 266 8.40 6.01 4.32
N PRO A 267 7.95 7.22 4.74
CA PRO A 267 6.82 7.90 4.10
C PRO A 267 7.07 8.22 2.62
N ALA A 268 8.30 8.58 2.23
CA ALA A 268 8.65 8.86 0.84
C ALA A 268 8.56 7.59 -0.02
N ILE A 269 9.12 6.46 0.46
CA ILE A 269 8.99 5.16 -0.20
C ILE A 269 7.51 4.76 -0.29
N SER A 270 6.73 4.99 0.76
CA SER A 270 5.31 4.62 0.82
C SER A 270 4.48 5.34 -0.24
N VAL A 271 4.66 6.66 -0.37
CA VAL A 271 3.97 7.47 -1.39
C VAL A 271 4.41 7.04 -2.79
N ALA A 272 5.72 6.92 -3.02
CA ALA A 272 6.26 6.47 -4.29
C ALA A 272 5.74 5.08 -4.68
N SER A 273 5.66 4.15 -3.72
CA SER A 273 5.16 2.79 -3.95
C SER A 273 3.69 2.76 -4.35
N LEU A 274 2.82 3.55 -3.72
CA LEU A 274 1.42 3.65 -4.11
C LEU A 274 1.27 4.22 -5.53
N VAL A 275 2.01 5.28 -5.85
CA VAL A 275 2.02 5.85 -7.20
C VAL A 275 2.53 4.84 -8.21
N SER A 276 3.61 4.12 -7.91
CA SER A 276 4.21 3.12 -8.81
C SER A 276 3.31 1.91 -9.04
N VAL A 277 2.61 1.41 -8.01
CA VAL A 277 1.61 0.34 -8.15
C VAL A 277 0.44 0.80 -9.01
N MET A 278 0.03 2.07 -8.87
CA MET A 278 -1.13 2.59 -9.59
C MET A 278 -0.79 3.04 -11.02
N ALA A 279 0.34 3.67 -11.25
CA ALA A 279 0.65 4.31 -12.54
C ALA A 279 1.99 3.89 -13.16
N GLY A 280 2.78 3.06 -12.49
CA GLY A 280 4.12 2.73 -12.94
C GLY A 280 4.17 1.93 -14.24
N SER A 281 3.21 1.02 -14.47
CA SER A 281 3.13 0.23 -15.71
C SER A 281 2.85 1.11 -16.94
N GLU A 282 1.95 2.07 -16.80
CA GLU A 282 1.61 3.01 -17.88
C GLU A 282 2.78 3.95 -18.16
N PHE A 283 3.44 4.41 -17.11
CA PHE A 283 4.62 5.25 -17.27
C PHE A 283 5.74 4.51 -18.00
N ILE A 284 6.04 3.27 -17.63
CA ILE A 284 7.06 2.47 -18.31
C ILE A 284 6.66 2.19 -19.76
N ALA A 285 5.39 1.86 -20.03
CA ALA A 285 4.89 1.65 -21.39
C ALA A 285 4.99 2.92 -22.24
N TRP A 286 4.65 4.08 -21.68
CA TRP A 286 4.83 5.37 -22.34
C TRP A 286 6.31 5.66 -22.62
N TYR A 287 7.18 5.49 -21.62
CA TYR A 287 8.62 5.73 -21.79
C TYR A 287 9.24 4.82 -22.86
N THR A 288 8.89 3.53 -22.86
CA THR A 288 9.41 2.60 -23.87
C THR A 288 8.90 2.93 -25.28
N SER A 289 7.67 3.47 -25.43
CA SER A 289 7.15 3.92 -26.72
C SER A 289 7.88 5.15 -27.30
N LEU A 290 8.61 5.90 -26.49
CA LEU A 290 9.45 7.01 -26.96
C LEU A 290 10.83 6.56 -27.48
N LEU A 291 11.23 5.32 -27.15
CA LEU A 291 12.55 4.78 -27.54
C LEU A 291 12.48 3.92 -28.81
N VAL A 292 11.29 3.58 -29.26
CA VAL A 292 10.99 2.83 -30.48
C VAL A 292 10.41 3.76 -31.54
#